data_152a6407b416809965fee1254aca65d2
#
_entry.id   152a6407b416809965fee1254aca65d2
#
_cell.length_a   1.000
_cell.length_b   1.000
_cell.length_c   1.000
_cell.angle_alpha   90.00
_cell.angle_beta   90.00
_cell.angle_gamma   90.00
#
_symmetry.space_group_name_H-M   'P 1'
#
loop_
_entity.id
_entity.type
_entity.pdbx_description
1 polymer ?
#
loop_
_entity_poly.entity_id
_entity_poly.type
_entity_poly.pdbx_seq_one_letter_code
_entity_poly.pdbx_strand_id
1 'polypeptide(L)'
;PIHDPAAALAFAVTPLEVYVVPTKSRGGFSFESVKSVLAPWLSSEAPKVFHDAKYARHVLANMDLPLGGIPDDVMLASYILEAHMNHTLSGLSLRHLATVLAEEEAIFGKGTLRQKAADIDSAKAYPWLAQEAAVIKTLGGVLGEKLAREKALKNLYREMELPVSAVLWSMERTGVCVDTGLLAQESAALATRIDRIEEKITVLAGEAVNPASPKQLAHILFEKLALPVKKKTSGGTPSTSEEVLAELALDYPIAEQILEYRKLTKLKNTYTDKLPSMVDATDARVHTTFGQATAVTGRLASSEPNLQNIPVRTPEGRRVRAAFVAKAGCVIVSADYSQIELRLMAHLSGDKRLIDAFTAGDDVHRATASEVFGVALDAVTNEQRRMAKVINFGLIYGMSAFGLAKNLGIDRTSAKRYMDEYFARYPGVARYMETARQEAVEKGFVRTIWGRRLWIPELKSPNARVRAAAERAAINAPVQGSAADVIKRAMIAVDAWIRKEKLKTRLILQVHDELVFEVPEDEIDRVKEAGPRLMAG
;
A
#
# COMPACT_ATOMS: atom_id res chain seq x y z
N PRO A 1 1.31 17.85 -7.84
CA PRO A 1 -0.01 18.26 -7.31
C PRO A 1 0.08 18.91 -5.90
N ILE A 2 1.07 18.56 -5.07
CA ILE A 2 1.21 19.10 -3.71
C ILE A 2 1.32 20.62 -3.70
N HIS A 3 1.85 21.24 -4.76
CA HIS A 3 2.07 22.68 -4.84
C HIS A 3 1.26 23.39 -5.94
N ASP A 4 0.46 22.66 -6.73
CA ASP A 4 -0.30 23.25 -7.83
C ASP A 4 -1.62 23.86 -7.31
N PRO A 5 -1.92 25.14 -7.58
CA PRO A 5 -3.19 25.75 -7.29
C PRO A 5 -4.26 25.29 -8.30
N ALA A 6 -5.54 25.33 -7.90
CA ALA A 6 -6.64 25.10 -8.84
C ALA A 6 -6.78 26.26 -9.84
N ALA A 7 -7.18 25.96 -11.07
CA ALA A 7 -7.54 26.96 -12.07
C ALA A 7 -8.99 27.48 -11.88
N ALA A 8 -9.87 26.66 -11.30
CA ALA A 8 -11.21 27.01 -10.90
C ALA A 8 -11.68 26.11 -9.75
N LEU A 9 -12.68 26.57 -8.99
CA LEU A 9 -13.37 25.82 -7.94
C LEU A 9 -14.86 25.71 -8.33
N ALA A 10 -15.48 24.55 -8.10
CA ALA A 10 -16.90 24.33 -8.31
C ALA A 10 -17.60 23.99 -6.99
N PHE A 11 -18.74 24.60 -6.74
CA PHE A 11 -19.54 24.47 -5.52
C PHE A 11 -20.99 24.11 -5.87
N ALA A 12 -21.43 22.91 -5.54
CA ALA A 12 -22.80 22.48 -5.68
C ALA A 12 -23.56 22.74 -4.36
N VAL A 13 -24.45 23.71 -4.33
CA VAL A 13 -25.39 23.96 -3.24
C VAL A 13 -26.46 22.88 -3.25
N THR A 14 -27.04 22.65 -4.42
CA THR A 14 -27.92 21.52 -4.72
C THR A 14 -27.41 20.81 -5.97
N PRO A 15 -27.93 19.61 -6.33
CA PRO A 15 -27.59 18.97 -7.60
C PRO A 15 -27.89 19.79 -8.86
N LEU A 16 -28.79 20.78 -8.73
CA LEU A 16 -29.24 21.64 -9.84
C LEU A 16 -28.67 23.06 -9.79
N GLU A 17 -28.02 23.43 -8.68
CA GLU A 17 -27.48 24.76 -8.47
C GLU A 17 -25.99 24.67 -8.15
N VAL A 18 -25.15 24.97 -9.15
CA VAL A 18 -23.70 24.87 -9.08
C VAL A 18 -23.04 26.17 -9.52
N TYR A 19 -22.09 26.63 -8.75
CA TYR A 19 -21.28 27.81 -9.01
C TYR A 19 -19.86 27.40 -9.36
N VAL A 20 -19.34 27.90 -10.50
CA VAL A 20 -17.92 27.71 -10.87
C VAL A 20 -17.20 29.04 -10.71
N VAL A 21 -16.17 29.04 -9.91
CA VAL A 21 -15.40 30.22 -9.53
C VAL A 21 -13.99 30.10 -10.12
N PRO A 22 -13.60 30.92 -11.11
CA PRO A 22 -12.24 30.96 -11.59
C PRO A 22 -11.30 31.48 -10.50
N THR A 23 -10.08 30.98 -10.46
CA THR A 23 -9.09 31.41 -9.46
C THR A 23 -8.19 32.53 -9.96
N LYS A 24 -8.18 32.80 -11.27
CA LYS A 24 -7.48 33.94 -11.85
C LYS A 24 -8.40 35.15 -11.90
N SER A 25 -7.93 36.30 -11.41
CA SER A 25 -8.62 37.57 -11.52
C SER A 25 -8.72 37.99 -12.99
N ARG A 26 -9.92 38.36 -13.45
CA ARG A 26 -10.18 38.77 -14.84
C ARG A 26 -11.38 39.74 -14.91
N GLY A 27 -11.27 40.83 -15.70
CA GLY A 27 -12.40 41.70 -15.99
C GLY A 27 -13.10 42.32 -14.77
N GLY A 28 -12.34 42.76 -13.75
CA GLY A 28 -12.89 43.32 -12.51
C GLY A 28 -13.22 42.29 -11.42
N PHE A 29 -13.14 40.98 -11.73
CA PHE A 29 -13.27 39.91 -10.76
C PHE A 29 -11.96 39.73 -9.99
N SER A 30 -12.02 39.75 -8.65
CA SER A 30 -10.88 39.47 -7.77
C SER A 30 -11.10 38.15 -7.03
N PHE A 31 -10.18 37.20 -7.23
CA PHE A 31 -10.25 35.93 -6.46
C PHE A 31 -10.03 36.16 -4.95
N GLU A 32 -9.22 37.15 -4.56
CA GLU A 32 -9.01 37.49 -3.14
C GLU A 32 -10.31 37.90 -2.43
N SER A 33 -11.21 38.62 -3.14
CA SER A 33 -12.52 38.95 -2.58
C SER A 33 -13.37 37.71 -2.38
N VAL A 34 -13.33 36.74 -3.31
CA VAL A 34 -14.05 35.45 -3.17
C VAL A 34 -13.43 34.61 -2.07
N LYS A 35 -12.09 34.57 -2.00
CA LYS A 35 -11.34 33.86 -0.96
C LYS A 35 -11.75 34.33 0.44
N SER A 36 -11.87 35.65 0.64
CA SER A 36 -12.29 36.22 1.93
C SER A 36 -13.70 35.76 2.36
N VAL A 37 -14.60 35.51 1.41
CA VAL A 37 -15.95 35.01 1.67
C VAL A 37 -15.95 33.50 1.91
N LEU A 38 -15.16 32.74 1.12
CA LEU A 38 -15.13 31.27 1.20
C LEU A 38 -14.34 30.76 2.43
N ALA A 39 -13.28 31.43 2.84
CA ALA A 39 -12.39 30.98 3.90
C ALA A 39 -13.10 30.68 5.23
N PRO A 40 -14.01 31.51 5.74
CA PRO A 40 -14.75 31.23 6.98
C PRO A 40 -15.60 29.96 6.88
N TRP A 41 -16.27 29.74 5.74
CA TRP A 41 -17.07 28.54 5.53
C TRP A 41 -16.19 27.30 5.34
N LEU A 42 -15.14 27.37 4.53
CA LEU A 42 -14.21 26.25 4.30
C LEU A 42 -13.54 25.81 5.59
N SER A 43 -13.13 26.74 6.45
CA SER A 43 -12.48 26.44 7.73
C SER A 43 -13.45 25.98 8.83
N SER A 44 -14.74 26.15 8.65
CA SER A 44 -15.76 25.77 9.65
C SER A 44 -16.02 24.26 9.69
N GLU A 45 -16.76 23.82 10.71
CA GLU A 45 -17.28 22.44 10.85
C GLU A 45 -18.50 22.16 9.96
N ALA A 46 -18.95 23.12 9.13
CA ALA A 46 -20.09 22.93 8.24
C ALA A 46 -19.89 21.70 7.34
N PRO A 47 -20.95 20.90 7.07
CA PRO A 47 -20.85 19.72 6.23
C PRO A 47 -20.35 20.04 4.82
N LYS A 48 -19.36 19.30 4.38
CA LYS A 48 -18.77 19.38 3.03
C LYS A 48 -18.59 17.97 2.49
N VAL A 49 -18.74 17.79 1.18
CA VAL A 49 -18.54 16.51 0.51
C VAL A 49 -17.62 16.68 -0.70
N PHE A 50 -16.68 15.75 -0.86
CA PHE A 50 -15.73 15.72 -1.96
C PHE A 50 -15.67 14.33 -2.59
N HIS A 51 -15.05 14.24 -3.75
CA HIS A 51 -14.41 13.04 -4.25
C HIS A 51 -12.90 13.22 -4.07
N ASP A 52 -12.27 12.37 -3.25
CA ASP A 52 -10.88 12.53 -2.78
C ASP A 52 -10.67 13.84 -1.98
N ALA A 53 -11.24 13.88 -0.78
CA ALA A 53 -11.13 15.02 0.14
C ALA A 53 -9.67 15.36 0.51
N LYS A 54 -8.76 14.37 0.50
CA LYS A 54 -7.34 14.57 0.74
C LYS A 54 -6.70 15.39 -0.39
N TYR A 55 -7.00 15.08 -1.64
CA TYR A 55 -6.56 15.87 -2.79
C TYR A 55 -7.11 17.30 -2.73
N ALA A 56 -8.41 17.45 -2.45
CA ALA A 56 -9.03 18.77 -2.30
C ALA A 56 -8.35 19.60 -1.19
N ARG A 57 -7.97 18.97 -0.07
CA ARG A 57 -7.26 19.61 1.03
C ARG A 57 -5.87 20.12 0.60
N HIS A 58 -5.14 19.38 -0.25
CA HIS A 58 -3.87 19.86 -0.82
C HIS A 58 -4.07 21.10 -1.70
N VAL A 59 -5.01 21.02 -2.63
CA VAL A 59 -5.31 22.13 -3.56
C VAL A 59 -5.74 23.39 -2.82
N LEU A 60 -6.65 23.25 -1.85
CA LEU A 60 -7.12 24.39 -1.05
C LEU A 60 -5.99 24.99 -0.19
N ALA A 61 -5.13 24.17 0.41
CA ALA A 61 -4.00 24.63 1.18
C ALA A 61 -2.98 25.42 0.34
N ASN A 62 -2.80 25.06 -0.95
CA ASN A 62 -1.95 25.81 -1.87
C ASN A 62 -2.51 27.20 -2.25
N MET A 63 -3.77 27.43 -1.92
CA MET A 63 -4.47 28.69 -2.14
C MET A 63 -4.70 29.47 -0.83
N ASP A 64 -4.08 29.05 0.27
CA ASP A 64 -4.30 29.54 1.63
C ASP A 64 -5.80 29.49 2.06
N LEU A 65 -6.49 28.45 1.63
CA LEU A 65 -7.87 28.14 2.00
C LEU A 65 -7.89 26.88 2.87
N PRO A 66 -7.82 27.00 4.20
CA PRO A 66 -7.79 25.83 5.07
C PRO A 66 -9.15 25.09 5.05
N LEU A 67 -9.12 23.77 4.89
CA LEU A 67 -10.30 22.92 4.97
C LEU A 67 -10.48 22.43 6.41
N GLY A 68 -11.47 22.99 7.11
CA GLY A 68 -11.85 22.62 8.47
C GLY A 68 -12.82 21.44 8.52
N GLY A 69 -12.95 20.89 9.71
CA GLY A 69 -13.79 19.73 9.97
C GLY A 69 -13.30 18.43 9.35
N ILE A 70 -14.19 17.45 9.37
CA ILE A 70 -13.99 16.14 8.72
C ILE A 70 -14.97 16.07 7.55
N PRO A 71 -14.56 16.44 6.33
CA PRO A 71 -15.43 16.40 5.16
C PRO A 71 -15.80 14.97 4.79
N ASP A 72 -16.99 14.79 4.25
CA ASP A 72 -17.39 13.54 3.61
C ASP A 72 -16.61 13.31 2.31
N ASP A 73 -16.35 12.04 1.99
CA ASP A 73 -15.61 11.64 0.79
C ASP A 73 -16.33 10.49 0.10
N VAL A 74 -16.88 10.75 -1.10
CA VAL A 74 -17.65 9.73 -1.85
C VAL A 74 -16.76 8.60 -2.38
N MET A 75 -15.47 8.85 -2.62
CA MET A 75 -14.50 7.83 -2.98
C MET A 75 -14.31 6.84 -1.83
N LEU A 76 -14.06 7.34 -0.61
CA LEU A 76 -13.89 6.53 0.59
C LEU A 76 -15.20 5.85 1.02
N ALA A 77 -16.34 6.52 0.88
CA ALA A 77 -17.65 5.91 1.15
C ALA A 77 -17.91 4.71 0.24
N SER A 78 -17.65 4.83 -1.06
CA SER A 78 -17.73 3.73 -2.01
C SER A 78 -16.73 2.62 -1.70
N TYR A 79 -15.50 2.97 -1.36
CA TYR A 79 -14.46 2.01 -1.02
C TYR A 79 -14.83 1.14 0.19
N ILE A 80 -15.38 1.74 1.25
CA ILE A 80 -15.84 0.99 2.43
C ILE A 80 -17.00 0.05 2.10
N LEU A 81 -17.91 0.46 1.22
CA LEU A 81 -19.05 -0.37 0.80
C LEU A 81 -18.62 -1.53 -0.11
N GLU A 82 -17.75 -1.27 -1.08
CA GLU A 82 -17.43 -2.20 -2.19
C GLU A 82 -15.97 -2.08 -2.64
N ALA A 83 -15.01 -2.39 -1.76
CA ALA A 83 -13.56 -2.18 -1.97
C ALA A 83 -12.99 -2.77 -3.28
N HIS A 84 -13.65 -3.74 -3.89
CA HIS A 84 -13.24 -4.42 -5.13
C HIS A 84 -13.67 -3.68 -6.42
N MET A 85 -14.47 -2.62 -6.29
CA MET A 85 -15.00 -1.88 -7.43
C MET A 85 -14.10 -0.68 -7.79
N ASN A 86 -14.38 -0.05 -8.93
CA ASN A 86 -13.73 1.20 -9.31
C ASN A 86 -14.34 2.37 -8.52
N HIS A 87 -13.49 3.25 -7.98
CA HIS A 87 -13.87 4.38 -7.15
C HIS A 87 -13.59 5.74 -7.82
N THR A 88 -13.31 5.77 -9.14
CA THR A 88 -13.25 7.02 -9.91
C THR A 88 -14.63 7.69 -9.95
N LEU A 89 -14.65 9.00 -10.05
CA LEU A 89 -15.92 9.74 -10.07
C LEU A 89 -16.83 9.31 -11.23
N SER A 90 -16.26 9.08 -12.40
CA SER A 90 -16.98 8.55 -13.57
C SER A 90 -17.57 7.16 -13.31
N GLY A 91 -16.78 6.26 -12.69
CA GLY A 91 -17.24 4.93 -12.30
C GLY A 91 -18.36 4.96 -11.27
N LEU A 92 -18.27 5.85 -10.28
CA LEU A 92 -19.32 6.05 -9.27
C LEU A 92 -20.59 6.63 -9.87
N SER A 93 -20.47 7.64 -10.73
CA SER A 93 -21.58 8.28 -11.43
C SER A 93 -22.35 7.27 -12.28
N LEU A 94 -21.65 6.47 -13.08
CA LEU A 94 -22.30 5.45 -13.91
C LEU A 94 -22.99 4.39 -13.05
N ARG A 95 -22.33 3.87 -12.01
CA ARG A 95 -22.84 2.76 -11.17
C ARG A 95 -24.01 3.16 -10.28
N HIS A 96 -24.01 4.36 -9.73
CA HIS A 96 -25.01 4.76 -8.75
C HIS A 96 -26.06 5.74 -9.28
N LEU A 97 -25.77 6.47 -10.36
CA LEU A 97 -26.65 7.49 -10.90
C LEU A 97 -27.06 7.23 -12.36
N ALA A 98 -26.52 6.18 -12.98
CA ALA A 98 -26.66 5.89 -14.42
C ALA A 98 -26.28 7.10 -15.31
N THR A 99 -25.38 7.96 -14.84
CA THR A 99 -24.94 9.19 -15.53
C THR A 99 -23.51 9.00 -16.02
N VAL A 100 -23.31 9.27 -17.31
CA VAL A 100 -21.98 9.24 -17.92
C VAL A 100 -21.32 10.61 -17.75
N LEU A 101 -20.17 10.63 -17.10
CA LEU A 101 -19.29 11.81 -17.04
C LEU A 101 -18.25 11.74 -18.17
N ALA A 102 -17.88 12.89 -18.71
CA ALA A 102 -16.72 12.98 -19.57
C ALA A 102 -15.46 12.67 -18.75
N GLU A 103 -14.61 11.80 -19.30
CA GLU A 103 -13.33 11.49 -18.68
C GLU A 103 -12.40 12.71 -18.71
N GLU A 104 -11.55 12.84 -17.72
CA GLU A 104 -10.58 13.93 -17.60
C GLU A 104 -9.72 14.07 -18.88
N GLU A 105 -9.35 12.95 -19.49
CA GLU A 105 -8.58 12.92 -20.74
C GLU A 105 -9.30 13.61 -21.92
N ALA A 106 -10.63 13.62 -21.94
CA ALA A 106 -11.41 14.30 -22.97
C ALA A 106 -11.34 15.84 -22.84
N ILE A 107 -11.10 16.31 -21.60
CA ILE A 107 -11.01 17.75 -21.30
C ILE A 107 -9.56 18.23 -21.41
N PHE A 108 -8.62 17.52 -20.82
CA PHE A 108 -7.22 17.92 -20.67
C PHE A 108 -6.30 17.34 -21.77
N GLY A 109 -6.74 16.36 -22.55
CA GLY A 109 -5.90 15.60 -23.46
C GLY A 109 -5.13 14.48 -22.77
N LYS A 110 -4.45 13.64 -23.56
CA LYS A 110 -3.74 12.43 -23.11
C LYS A 110 -2.25 12.47 -23.41
N GLY A 111 -1.45 11.91 -22.50
CA GLY A 111 0.01 11.75 -22.69
C GLY A 111 0.71 13.09 -22.93
N THR A 112 1.49 13.18 -24.01
CA THR A 112 2.24 14.40 -24.39
C THR A 112 1.34 15.54 -24.85
N LEU A 113 0.07 15.27 -25.17
CA LEU A 113 -0.92 16.28 -25.57
C LEU A 113 -1.72 16.83 -24.39
N ARG A 114 -1.42 16.37 -23.16
CA ARG A 114 -2.12 16.84 -21.96
C ARG A 114 -1.79 18.31 -21.70
N GLN A 115 -2.83 19.14 -21.65
CA GLN A 115 -2.73 20.57 -21.35
C GLN A 115 -2.75 20.81 -19.85
N LYS A 116 -2.13 21.91 -19.42
CA LYS A 116 -2.23 22.37 -18.02
C LYS A 116 -3.63 22.92 -17.77
N ALA A 117 -4.17 22.73 -16.56
CA ALA A 117 -5.50 23.22 -16.19
C ALA A 117 -5.69 24.73 -16.45
N ALA A 118 -4.63 25.52 -16.34
CA ALA A 118 -4.66 26.96 -16.58
C ALA A 118 -4.83 27.33 -18.08
N ASP A 119 -4.56 26.41 -19.00
CA ASP A 119 -4.53 26.65 -20.46
C ASP A 119 -5.77 26.07 -21.16
N ILE A 120 -6.66 25.39 -20.42
CA ILE A 120 -7.88 24.80 -20.95
C ILE A 120 -8.93 25.89 -21.23
N ASP A 121 -9.66 25.74 -22.33
CA ASP A 121 -10.79 26.58 -22.65
C ASP A 121 -11.87 26.47 -21.56
N SER A 122 -12.19 27.60 -20.94
CA SER A 122 -13.21 27.69 -19.90
C SER A 122 -14.59 27.26 -20.37
N ALA A 123 -14.91 27.41 -21.66
CA ALA A 123 -16.17 26.94 -22.24
C ALA A 123 -16.31 25.41 -22.19
N LYS A 124 -15.21 24.67 -22.13
CA LYS A 124 -15.19 23.21 -21.93
C LYS A 124 -15.04 22.82 -20.47
N ALA A 125 -14.13 23.49 -19.75
CA ALA A 125 -13.77 23.12 -18.38
C ALA A 125 -14.89 23.43 -17.37
N TYR A 126 -15.57 24.57 -17.47
CA TYR A 126 -16.56 24.97 -16.47
C TYR A 126 -17.81 24.11 -16.45
N PRO A 127 -18.44 23.76 -17.60
CA PRO A 127 -19.55 22.82 -17.61
C PRO A 127 -19.18 21.45 -17.05
N TRP A 128 -17.99 20.96 -17.37
CA TRP A 128 -17.46 19.68 -16.84
C TRP A 128 -17.30 19.74 -15.33
N LEU A 129 -16.62 20.76 -14.77
CA LEU A 129 -16.47 20.96 -13.33
C LEU A 129 -17.82 21.10 -12.61
N ALA A 130 -18.76 21.80 -13.21
CA ALA A 130 -20.11 21.95 -12.65
C ALA A 130 -20.84 20.60 -12.59
N GLN A 131 -20.72 19.78 -13.63
CA GLN A 131 -21.32 18.45 -13.66
C GLN A 131 -20.67 17.53 -12.60
N GLU A 132 -19.35 17.55 -12.45
CA GLU A 132 -18.66 16.80 -11.41
C GLU A 132 -19.13 17.20 -10.01
N ALA A 133 -19.21 18.49 -9.72
CA ALA A 133 -19.68 18.99 -8.43
C ALA A 133 -21.13 18.56 -8.12
N ALA A 134 -22.04 18.64 -9.10
CA ALA A 134 -23.42 18.17 -8.99
C ALA A 134 -23.49 16.65 -8.70
N VAL A 135 -22.68 15.87 -9.41
CA VAL A 135 -22.59 14.42 -9.21
C VAL A 135 -22.03 14.09 -7.81
N ILE A 136 -20.97 14.76 -7.35
CA ILE A 136 -20.43 14.56 -6.01
C ILE A 136 -21.49 14.85 -4.93
N LYS A 137 -22.22 15.93 -5.08
CA LYS A 137 -23.34 16.29 -4.17
C LYS A 137 -24.39 15.19 -4.10
N THR A 138 -24.81 14.67 -5.26
CA THR A 138 -25.82 13.61 -5.36
C THR A 138 -25.30 12.29 -4.78
N LEU A 139 -24.06 11.92 -5.12
CA LEU A 139 -23.41 10.71 -4.60
C LEU A 139 -23.27 10.75 -3.08
N GLY A 140 -22.99 11.93 -2.50
CA GLY A 140 -22.92 12.11 -1.05
C GLY A 140 -24.20 11.67 -0.35
N GLY A 141 -25.36 12.02 -0.91
CA GLY A 141 -26.66 11.55 -0.42
C GLY A 141 -26.85 10.04 -0.59
N VAL A 142 -26.67 9.53 -1.80
CA VAL A 142 -26.89 8.11 -2.14
C VAL A 142 -25.97 7.17 -1.34
N LEU A 143 -24.68 7.48 -1.27
CA LEU A 143 -23.73 6.64 -0.54
C LEU A 143 -23.88 6.80 0.98
N GLY A 144 -24.24 8.02 1.45
CA GLY A 144 -24.57 8.28 2.84
C GLY A 144 -25.74 7.43 3.34
N GLU A 145 -26.81 7.33 2.54
CA GLU A 145 -27.95 6.45 2.86
C GLU A 145 -27.58 4.97 2.90
N LYS A 146 -26.74 4.50 1.96
CA LYS A 146 -26.23 3.13 1.96
C LYS A 146 -25.41 2.83 3.21
N LEU A 147 -24.49 3.74 3.59
CA LEU A 147 -23.70 3.61 4.80
C LEU A 147 -24.55 3.66 6.07
N ALA A 148 -25.62 4.47 6.09
CA ALA A 148 -26.52 4.58 7.26
C ALA A 148 -27.18 3.23 7.62
N ARG A 149 -27.39 2.35 6.63
CA ARG A 149 -27.97 1.01 6.82
C ARG A 149 -26.96 -0.02 7.35
N GLU A 150 -25.66 0.31 7.36
CA GLU A 150 -24.56 -0.58 7.66
C GLU A 150 -23.72 -0.03 8.82
N LYS A 151 -24.17 -0.20 10.06
CA LYS A 151 -23.57 0.42 11.25
C LYS A 151 -22.05 0.24 11.34
N ALA A 152 -21.55 -0.99 11.14
CA ALA A 152 -20.10 -1.27 11.22
C ALA A 152 -19.31 -0.50 10.15
N LEU A 153 -19.79 -0.49 8.90
CA LEU A 153 -19.14 0.22 7.81
C LEU A 153 -19.21 1.74 7.98
N LYS A 154 -20.34 2.25 8.50
CA LYS A 154 -20.48 3.67 8.85
C LYS A 154 -19.46 4.09 9.90
N ASN A 155 -19.26 3.27 10.95
CA ASN A 155 -18.27 3.55 11.98
C ASN A 155 -16.86 3.52 11.41
N LEU A 156 -16.50 2.51 10.61
CA LEU A 156 -15.21 2.46 9.91
C LEU A 156 -14.96 3.70 9.05
N TYR A 157 -15.97 4.12 8.29
CA TYR A 157 -15.88 5.32 7.46
C TYR A 157 -15.63 6.57 8.30
N ARG A 158 -16.47 6.81 9.34
CA ARG A 158 -16.43 8.03 10.16
C ARG A 158 -15.25 8.08 11.13
N GLU A 159 -14.93 6.96 11.77
CA GLU A 159 -13.98 6.91 12.89
C GLU A 159 -12.56 6.48 12.44
N MET A 160 -12.42 5.98 11.21
CA MET A 160 -11.14 5.49 10.70
C MET A 160 -10.77 6.13 9.36
N GLU A 161 -11.52 5.91 8.28
CA GLU A 161 -11.05 6.33 6.95
C GLU A 161 -10.99 7.85 6.79
N LEU A 162 -12.01 8.58 7.25
CA LEU A 162 -11.99 10.03 7.16
C LEU A 162 -10.89 10.67 8.04
N PRO A 163 -10.70 10.27 9.31
CA PRO A 163 -9.58 10.77 10.10
C PRO A 163 -8.20 10.43 9.53
N VAL A 164 -8.01 9.20 9.03
CA VAL A 164 -6.75 8.79 8.38
C VAL A 164 -6.44 9.67 7.17
N SER A 165 -7.44 10.05 6.39
CA SER A 165 -7.26 10.97 5.24
C SER A 165 -6.57 12.27 5.66
N ALA A 166 -6.93 12.84 6.82
CA ALA A 166 -6.28 14.04 7.35
C ALA A 166 -4.84 13.79 7.83
N VAL A 167 -4.58 12.63 8.44
CA VAL A 167 -3.22 12.23 8.84
C VAL A 167 -2.34 12.05 7.60
N LEU A 168 -2.82 11.35 6.59
CA LEU A 168 -2.08 11.14 5.33
C LEU A 168 -1.78 12.45 4.62
N TRP A 169 -2.73 13.39 4.59
CA TRP A 169 -2.49 14.73 4.07
C TRP A 169 -1.33 15.42 4.79
N SER A 170 -1.27 15.34 6.12
CA SER A 170 -0.17 15.92 6.90
C SER A 170 1.16 15.25 6.59
N MET A 171 1.19 13.91 6.46
CA MET A 171 2.39 13.15 6.10
C MET A 171 2.88 13.50 4.69
N GLU A 172 1.99 13.55 3.72
CA GLU A 172 2.30 13.92 2.34
C GLU A 172 2.87 15.34 2.23
N ARG A 173 2.29 16.30 2.97
CA ARG A 173 2.80 17.68 3.03
C ARG A 173 4.13 17.80 3.76
N THR A 174 4.37 16.98 4.77
CA THR A 174 5.63 16.94 5.48
C THR A 174 6.74 16.38 4.59
N GLY A 175 6.48 15.29 3.86
CA GLY A 175 7.49 14.62 3.05
C GLY A 175 8.65 14.03 3.86
N VAL A 176 9.66 13.52 3.18
CA VAL A 176 10.85 12.90 3.78
C VAL A 176 12.12 13.52 3.24
N CYS A 177 13.12 13.73 4.11
CA CYS A 177 14.43 14.19 3.69
C CYS A 177 15.24 13.03 3.09
N VAL A 178 15.96 13.32 2.00
CA VAL A 178 16.80 12.35 1.31
C VAL A 178 18.18 12.94 1.06
N ASP A 179 19.22 12.20 1.44
CA ASP A 179 20.61 12.52 1.11
C ASP A 179 20.89 12.17 -0.36
N THR A 180 20.77 13.15 -1.23
CA THR A 180 21.01 13.02 -2.68
C THR A 180 22.47 12.71 -3.01
N GLY A 181 23.41 13.16 -2.17
CA GLY A 181 24.84 12.87 -2.33
C GLY A 181 25.13 11.38 -2.10
N LEU A 182 24.55 10.80 -1.04
CA LEU A 182 24.67 9.36 -0.79
C LEU A 182 24.00 8.55 -1.90
N LEU A 183 22.82 8.96 -2.38
CA LEU A 183 22.15 8.27 -3.50
C LEU A 183 22.96 8.32 -4.78
N ALA A 184 23.65 9.44 -5.09
CA ALA A 184 24.53 9.55 -6.26
C ALA A 184 25.73 8.60 -6.15
N GLN A 185 26.35 8.50 -4.96
CA GLN A 185 27.45 7.55 -4.70
C GLN A 185 26.98 6.09 -4.89
N GLU A 186 25.82 5.74 -4.33
CA GLU A 186 25.26 4.39 -4.48
C GLU A 186 24.86 4.09 -5.94
N SER A 187 24.35 5.09 -6.68
CA SER A 187 24.03 4.96 -8.11
C SER A 187 25.29 4.60 -8.91
N ALA A 188 26.41 5.30 -8.67
CA ALA A 188 27.68 5.01 -9.33
C ALA A 188 28.23 3.61 -8.97
N ALA A 189 28.13 3.22 -7.70
CA ALA A 189 28.55 1.88 -7.26
C ALA A 189 27.70 0.78 -7.88
N LEU A 190 26.38 0.99 -7.98
CA LEU A 190 25.47 0.05 -8.64
C LEU A 190 25.75 -0.03 -10.15
N ALA A 191 26.00 1.09 -10.83
CA ALA A 191 26.35 1.11 -12.25
C ALA A 191 27.58 0.24 -12.52
N THR A 192 28.68 0.44 -11.78
CA THR A 192 29.90 -0.38 -11.91
C THR A 192 29.65 -1.89 -11.71
N ARG A 193 28.75 -2.25 -10.79
CA ARG A 193 28.41 -3.67 -10.58
C ARG A 193 27.54 -4.21 -11.71
N ILE A 194 26.59 -3.43 -12.20
CA ILE A 194 25.71 -3.79 -13.31
C ILE A 194 26.56 -4.04 -14.57
N ASP A 195 27.50 -3.16 -14.89
CA ASP A 195 28.40 -3.32 -16.04
C ASP A 195 29.18 -4.64 -15.97
N ARG A 196 29.73 -4.97 -14.80
CA ARG A 196 30.45 -6.26 -14.58
C ARG A 196 29.53 -7.48 -14.73
N ILE A 197 28.25 -7.35 -14.36
CA ILE A 197 27.30 -8.45 -14.54
C ILE A 197 26.89 -8.58 -15.99
N GLU A 198 26.72 -7.48 -16.74
CA GLU A 198 26.50 -7.51 -18.20
C GLU A 198 27.63 -8.18 -18.93
N GLU A 199 28.89 -7.87 -18.58
CA GLU A 199 30.07 -8.57 -19.13
C GLU A 199 30.02 -10.08 -18.86
N LYS A 200 29.70 -10.49 -17.63
CA LYS A 200 29.57 -11.92 -17.29
C LYS A 200 28.44 -12.59 -18.06
N ILE A 201 27.30 -11.93 -18.20
CA ILE A 201 26.17 -12.46 -18.98
C ILE A 201 26.59 -12.62 -20.43
N THR A 202 27.28 -11.64 -21.01
CA THR A 202 27.83 -11.71 -22.38
C THR A 202 28.77 -12.89 -22.56
N VAL A 203 29.69 -13.11 -21.62
CA VAL A 203 30.62 -14.26 -21.66
C VAL A 203 29.85 -15.59 -21.57
N LEU A 204 28.88 -15.70 -20.65
CA LEU A 204 28.09 -16.93 -20.48
C LEU A 204 27.16 -17.21 -21.66
N ALA A 205 26.65 -16.16 -22.31
CA ALA A 205 25.81 -16.23 -23.50
C ALA A 205 26.62 -16.54 -24.77
N GLY A 206 27.93 -16.22 -24.77
CA GLY A 206 28.79 -16.33 -25.93
C GLY A 206 28.55 -15.28 -27.03
N GLU A 207 27.79 -14.25 -26.72
CA GLU A 207 27.52 -13.06 -27.57
C GLU A 207 26.94 -11.92 -26.75
N ALA A 208 26.97 -10.72 -27.33
CA ALA A 208 26.34 -9.54 -26.71
C ALA A 208 24.81 -9.72 -26.63
N VAL A 209 24.25 -9.50 -25.42
CA VAL A 209 22.84 -9.61 -25.15
C VAL A 209 22.40 -8.45 -24.26
N ASN A 210 21.24 -7.88 -24.52
CA ASN A 210 20.64 -6.91 -23.61
C ASN A 210 19.84 -7.65 -22.52
N PRO A 211 20.32 -7.69 -21.26
CA PRO A 211 19.64 -8.41 -20.17
C PRO A 211 18.28 -7.79 -19.77
N ALA A 212 18.01 -6.55 -20.18
CA ALA A 212 16.73 -5.89 -19.99
C ALA A 212 15.67 -6.33 -21.01
N SER A 213 16.06 -7.01 -22.13
CA SER A 213 15.15 -7.46 -23.16
C SER A 213 14.64 -8.89 -22.92
N PRO A 214 13.37 -9.12 -22.53
CA PRO A 214 12.85 -10.47 -22.34
C PRO A 214 12.92 -11.33 -23.60
N LYS A 215 12.79 -10.69 -24.79
CA LYS A 215 12.85 -11.38 -26.07
C LYS A 215 14.27 -11.89 -26.37
N GLN A 216 15.30 -11.06 -26.18
CA GLN A 216 16.68 -11.49 -26.37
C GLN A 216 17.09 -12.55 -25.36
N LEU A 217 16.69 -12.39 -24.08
CA LEU A 217 16.93 -13.39 -23.06
C LEU A 217 16.27 -14.74 -23.38
N ALA A 218 15.03 -14.73 -23.88
CA ALA A 218 14.34 -15.97 -24.25
C ALA A 218 15.09 -16.69 -25.38
N HIS A 219 15.55 -15.97 -26.40
CA HIS A 219 16.36 -16.51 -27.48
C HIS A 219 17.66 -17.12 -26.95
N ILE A 220 18.43 -16.37 -26.15
CA ILE A 220 19.70 -16.86 -25.60
C ILE A 220 19.50 -18.08 -24.71
N LEU A 221 18.59 -18.01 -23.75
CA LEU A 221 18.40 -19.08 -22.75
C LEU A 221 17.83 -20.35 -23.36
N PHE A 222 16.83 -20.26 -24.22
CA PHE A 222 16.02 -21.42 -24.62
C PHE A 222 16.33 -21.91 -26.05
N GLU A 223 16.84 -21.07 -26.93
CA GLU A 223 17.18 -21.47 -28.29
C GLU A 223 18.67 -21.71 -28.43
N LYS A 224 19.54 -20.76 -28.00
CA LYS A 224 20.97 -20.89 -28.16
C LYS A 224 21.62 -21.82 -27.11
N LEU A 225 21.33 -21.58 -25.83
CA LEU A 225 21.87 -22.39 -24.73
C LEU A 225 21.03 -23.65 -24.44
N ALA A 226 19.88 -23.78 -25.09
CA ALA A 226 18.96 -24.92 -24.98
C ALA A 226 18.56 -25.29 -23.53
N LEU A 227 18.41 -24.28 -22.65
CA LEU A 227 17.96 -24.51 -21.28
C LEU A 227 16.50 -25.02 -21.27
N PRO A 228 16.09 -25.80 -20.24
CA PRO A 228 14.74 -26.35 -20.18
C PRO A 228 13.68 -25.25 -20.03
N VAL A 229 12.65 -25.29 -20.88
CA VAL A 229 11.52 -24.37 -20.83
C VAL A 229 10.59 -24.77 -19.70
N LYS A 230 10.61 -24.06 -18.57
CA LYS A 230 9.79 -24.34 -17.39
C LYS A 230 8.36 -23.80 -17.51
N LYS A 231 8.17 -22.67 -18.20
CA LYS A 231 6.89 -21.99 -18.36
C LYS A 231 6.84 -21.21 -19.67
N LYS A 232 5.65 -21.09 -20.25
CA LYS A 232 5.39 -20.22 -21.42
C LYS A 232 4.50 -19.06 -21.03
N THR A 233 4.64 -17.93 -21.73
CA THR A 233 3.75 -16.77 -21.64
C THR A 233 2.38 -17.10 -22.25
N SER A 234 1.38 -16.23 -22.08
CA SER A 234 0.08 -16.35 -22.76
C SER A 234 0.19 -16.35 -24.29
N GLY A 235 1.25 -15.73 -24.84
CA GLY A 235 1.56 -15.73 -26.26
C GLY A 235 2.39 -16.94 -26.73
N GLY A 236 2.61 -17.96 -25.88
CA GLY A 236 3.30 -19.21 -26.26
C GLY A 236 4.84 -19.13 -26.24
N THR A 237 5.45 -17.97 -26.03
CA THR A 237 6.91 -17.81 -25.93
C THR A 237 7.44 -18.30 -24.57
N PRO A 238 8.69 -18.86 -24.50
CA PRO A 238 9.28 -19.21 -23.22
C PRO A 238 9.37 -18.01 -22.27
N SER A 239 8.96 -18.22 -21.02
CA SER A 239 8.94 -17.18 -20.01
C SER A 239 10.32 -16.96 -19.38
N THR A 240 10.74 -15.71 -19.26
CA THR A 240 11.91 -15.29 -18.48
C THR A 240 11.53 -14.60 -17.19
N SER A 241 10.37 -14.97 -16.58
CA SER A 241 9.93 -14.41 -15.31
C SER A 241 10.91 -14.73 -14.18
N GLU A 242 10.87 -13.96 -13.11
CA GLU A 242 11.72 -14.14 -11.93
C GLU A 242 11.60 -15.57 -11.36
N GLU A 243 10.39 -16.14 -11.32
CA GLU A 243 10.13 -17.51 -10.87
C GLU A 243 10.88 -18.54 -11.74
N VAL A 244 10.82 -18.39 -13.07
CA VAL A 244 11.51 -19.28 -14.02
C VAL A 244 13.03 -19.15 -13.89
N LEU A 245 13.53 -17.92 -13.83
CA LEU A 245 14.95 -17.67 -13.68
C LEU A 245 15.49 -18.17 -12.32
N ALA A 246 14.72 -18.06 -11.24
CA ALA A 246 15.10 -18.58 -9.93
C ALA A 246 15.21 -20.12 -9.92
N GLU A 247 14.33 -20.82 -10.66
CA GLU A 247 14.43 -22.27 -10.83
C GLU A 247 15.64 -22.65 -11.70
N LEU A 248 15.89 -21.90 -12.77
CA LEU A 248 17.06 -22.15 -13.64
C LEU A 248 18.39 -21.80 -12.95
N ALA A 249 18.41 -20.84 -12.05
CA ALA A 249 19.62 -20.42 -11.34
C ALA A 249 20.22 -21.51 -10.44
N LEU A 250 19.44 -22.56 -10.11
CA LEU A 250 19.95 -23.71 -9.35
C LEU A 250 21.02 -24.50 -10.14
N ASP A 251 20.88 -24.53 -11.47
CA ASP A 251 21.75 -25.35 -12.35
C ASP A 251 22.52 -24.50 -13.36
N TYR A 252 22.11 -23.27 -13.63
CA TYR A 252 22.65 -22.44 -14.71
C TYR A 252 23.12 -21.07 -14.23
N PRO A 253 24.44 -20.80 -14.17
CA PRO A 253 25.02 -19.56 -13.69
C PRO A 253 24.51 -18.29 -14.42
N ILE A 254 24.17 -18.40 -15.71
CA ILE A 254 23.64 -17.26 -16.47
C ILE A 254 22.29 -16.75 -15.89
N ALA A 255 21.44 -17.66 -15.43
CA ALA A 255 20.15 -17.30 -14.83
C ALA A 255 20.34 -16.54 -13.50
N GLU A 256 21.33 -16.92 -12.69
CA GLU A 256 21.71 -16.21 -11.47
C GLU A 256 22.18 -14.78 -11.78
N GLN A 257 23.05 -14.61 -12.79
CA GLN A 257 23.53 -13.29 -13.20
C GLN A 257 22.40 -12.40 -13.73
N ILE A 258 21.44 -12.95 -14.47
CA ILE A 258 20.28 -12.20 -14.97
C ILE A 258 19.37 -11.75 -13.80
N LEU A 259 19.17 -12.58 -12.79
CA LEU A 259 18.43 -12.20 -11.59
C LEU A 259 19.11 -11.08 -10.82
N GLU A 260 20.42 -11.17 -10.61
CA GLU A 260 21.19 -10.12 -9.92
C GLU A 260 21.19 -8.82 -10.74
N TYR A 261 21.35 -8.89 -12.07
CA TYR A 261 21.21 -7.75 -12.97
C TYR A 261 19.87 -7.04 -12.78
N ARG A 262 18.77 -7.78 -12.87
CA ARG A 262 17.42 -7.23 -12.72
C ARG A 262 17.20 -6.58 -11.37
N LYS A 263 17.68 -7.22 -10.31
CA LYS A 263 17.59 -6.70 -8.94
C LYS A 263 18.32 -5.37 -8.80
N LEU A 264 19.58 -5.29 -9.24
CA LEU A 264 20.39 -4.08 -9.12
C LEU A 264 19.89 -2.95 -10.02
N THR A 265 19.52 -3.27 -11.26
CA THR A 265 18.95 -2.28 -12.21
C THR A 265 17.63 -1.71 -11.71
N LYS A 266 16.75 -2.54 -11.15
CA LYS A 266 15.49 -2.06 -10.54
C LYS A 266 15.77 -1.13 -9.35
N LEU A 267 16.73 -1.50 -8.48
CA LEU A 267 17.10 -0.67 -7.33
C LEU A 267 17.67 0.68 -7.78
N LYS A 268 18.57 0.66 -8.76
CA LYS A 268 19.18 1.87 -9.33
C LYS A 268 18.13 2.77 -9.96
N ASN A 269 17.34 2.27 -10.90
CA ASN A 269 16.38 3.07 -11.66
C ASN A 269 15.24 3.58 -10.78
N THR A 270 14.78 2.79 -9.79
CA THR A 270 13.61 3.16 -8.98
C THR A 270 13.98 4.12 -7.86
N TYR A 271 15.16 3.98 -7.27
CA TYR A 271 15.55 4.75 -6.08
C TYR A 271 16.74 5.68 -6.31
N THR A 272 17.92 5.17 -6.64
CA THR A 272 19.13 6.01 -6.64
C THR A 272 19.13 7.05 -7.76
N ASP A 273 18.52 6.76 -8.90
CA ASP A 273 18.44 7.72 -10.02
C ASP A 273 17.18 8.59 -9.93
N LYS A 274 16.04 7.99 -9.56
CA LYS A 274 14.75 8.68 -9.63
C LYS A 274 14.50 9.59 -8.42
N LEU A 275 14.83 9.15 -7.18
CA LEU A 275 14.54 9.93 -5.98
C LEU A 275 15.17 11.33 -5.97
N PRO A 276 16.45 11.52 -6.39
CA PRO A 276 17.03 12.87 -6.43
C PRO A 276 16.25 13.84 -7.31
N SER A 277 15.67 13.36 -8.42
CA SER A 277 14.86 14.20 -9.32
C SER A 277 13.45 14.51 -8.79
N MET A 278 13.03 13.85 -7.70
CA MET A 278 11.73 14.04 -7.05
C MET A 278 11.81 14.90 -5.78
N VAL A 279 13.01 15.34 -5.42
CA VAL A 279 13.18 16.28 -4.31
C VAL A 279 12.58 17.61 -4.70
N ASP A 280 11.62 18.09 -3.90
CA ASP A 280 10.98 19.37 -4.11
C ASP A 280 11.96 20.53 -3.81
N ALA A 281 12.04 21.47 -4.72
CA ALA A 281 12.96 22.61 -4.58
C ALA A 281 12.54 23.60 -3.48
N THR A 282 11.28 23.54 -3.03
CA THR A 282 10.74 24.48 -2.04
C THR A 282 11.17 24.12 -0.62
N ASP A 283 11.21 22.84 -0.29
CA ASP A 283 11.49 22.35 1.07
C ASP A 283 12.60 21.28 1.14
N ALA A 284 13.16 20.90 0.00
CA ALA A 284 14.21 19.89 -0.14
C ALA A 284 13.78 18.48 0.36
N ARG A 285 12.48 18.13 0.19
CA ARG A 285 11.91 16.84 0.59
C ARG A 285 11.32 16.08 -0.58
N VAL A 286 11.16 14.80 -0.42
CA VAL A 286 10.41 13.93 -1.34
C VAL A 286 9.01 13.71 -0.77
N HIS A 287 7.99 13.94 -1.58
CA HIS A 287 6.59 13.79 -1.22
C HIS A 287 5.99 12.61 -1.98
N THR A 288 5.63 11.57 -1.24
CA THR A 288 4.86 10.45 -1.78
C THR A 288 3.36 10.75 -1.72
N THR A 289 2.56 10.02 -2.47
CA THR A 289 1.10 10.01 -2.36
C THR A 289 0.64 8.69 -1.75
N PHE A 290 -0.18 8.74 -0.69
CA PHE A 290 -0.78 7.57 -0.07
C PHE A 290 -2.20 7.33 -0.58
N GLY A 291 -2.43 6.23 -1.30
CA GLY A 291 -3.76 5.80 -1.72
C GLY A 291 -4.47 5.00 -0.63
N GLN A 292 -5.66 5.46 -0.19
CA GLN A 292 -6.51 4.74 0.76
C GLN A 292 -7.44 3.74 0.07
N ALA A 293 -7.92 4.06 -1.13
CA ALA A 293 -8.90 3.27 -1.89
C ALA A 293 -8.26 2.38 -2.97
N THR A 294 -6.99 2.03 -2.83
CA THR A 294 -6.23 1.28 -3.83
C THR A 294 -6.22 -0.23 -3.56
N ALA A 295 -5.95 -0.63 -2.32
CA ALA A 295 -5.84 -2.03 -1.95
C ALA A 295 -7.16 -2.55 -1.36
N VAL A 296 -7.68 -3.65 -1.88
CA VAL A 296 -8.93 -4.27 -1.39
C VAL A 296 -8.87 -4.73 0.07
N THR A 297 -7.67 -4.88 0.61
CA THR A 297 -7.41 -5.32 2.00
C THR A 297 -7.47 -4.19 3.04
N GLY A 298 -7.64 -2.96 2.64
CA GLY A 298 -7.55 -1.81 3.57
C GLY A 298 -6.14 -1.24 3.75
N ARG A 299 -5.11 -1.91 3.23
CA ARG A 299 -3.73 -1.40 3.28
C ARG A 299 -3.58 -0.10 2.49
N LEU A 300 -2.73 0.78 2.98
CA LEU A 300 -2.31 1.98 2.26
C LEU A 300 -1.34 1.61 1.14
N ALA A 301 -1.40 2.33 0.04
CA ALA A 301 -0.46 2.19 -1.07
C ALA A 301 0.31 3.50 -1.25
N SER A 302 1.64 3.43 -1.30
CA SER A 302 2.50 4.59 -1.59
C SER A 302 2.84 4.63 -3.08
N SER A 303 2.75 5.80 -3.70
CA SER A 303 3.07 6.01 -5.12
C SER A 303 3.72 7.37 -5.34
N GLU A 304 4.52 7.45 -6.38
CA GLU A 304 5.19 8.66 -6.89
C GLU A 304 5.95 9.48 -5.84
N PRO A 305 6.98 8.84 -5.21
CA PRO A 305 7.51 7.51 -5.39
C PRO A 305 6.88 6.49 -4.44
N ASN A 306 6.98 5.17 -4.76
CA ASN A 306 6.61 4.13 -3.82
C ASN A 306 7.71 3.96 -2.76
N LEU A 307 7.49 4.50 -1.57
CA LEU A 307 8.42 4.44 -0.44
C LEU A 307 8.21 3.20 0.46
N GLN A 308 7.15 2.42 0.23
CA GLN A 308 6.87 1.21 1.00
C GLN A 308 7.67 -0.02 0.53
N ASN A 309 8.27 0.05 -0.67
CA ASN A 309 8.99 -1.08 -1.28
C ASN A 309 10.51 -0.92 -1.26
N ILE A 310 11.07 -0.05 -0.43
CA ILE A 310 12.52 0.10 -0.27
C ILE A 310 13.07 -1.21 0.33
N PRO A 311 14.02 -1.90 -0.35
CA PRO A 311 14.52 -3.18 0.15
C PRO A 311 15.28 -3.01 1.47
N VAL A 312 14.95 -3.83 2.47
CA VAL A 312 15.59 -3.78 3.79
C VAL A 312 16.52 -4.96 4.05
N ARG A 313 16.37 -6.05 3.28
CA ARG A 313 17.08 -7.32 3.54
C ARG A 313 18.46 -7.37 2.89
N THR A 314 18.66 -6.69 1.78
CA THR A 314 19.92 -6.72 1.04
C THR A 314 20.87 -5.59 1.49
N PRO A 315 22.22 -5.79 1.38
CA PRO A 315 23.20 -4.74 1.68
C PRO A 315 22.95 -3.46 0.86
N GLU A 316 22.65 -3.60 -0.43
CA GLU A 316 22.36 -2.49 -1.34
C GLU A 316 21.09 -1.74 -0.92
N GLY A 317 20.02 -2.48 -0.59
CA GLY A 317 18.77 -1.91 -0.11
C GLY A 317 18.95 -1.14 1.19
N ARG A 318 19.75 -1.68 2.12
CA ARG A 318 20.08 -0.96 3.36
C ARG A 318 20.85 0.34 3.12
N ARG A 319 21.75 0.38 2.14
CA ARG A 319 22.45 1.63 1.76
C ARG A 319 21.48 2.66 1.16
N VAL A 320 20.55 2.25 0.31
CA VAL A 320 19.49 3.13 -0.19
C VAL A 320 18.63 3.65 0.97
N ARG A 321 18.28 2.77 1.93
CA ARG A 321 17.50 3.18 3.12
C ARG A 321 18.27 4.18 4.00
N ALA A 322 19.59 4.06 4.10
CA ALA A 322 20.44 5.00 4.84
C ALA A 322 20.41 6.42 4.28
N ALA A 323 20.02 6.60 3.01
CA ALA A 323 19.85 7.93 2.41
C ALA A 323 18.56 8.64 2.88
N PHE A 324 17.64 7.95 3.56
CA PHE A 324 16.50 8.58 4.20
C PHE A 324 16.92 9.10 5.56
N VAL A 325 17.07 10.42 5.66
CA VAL A 325 17.64 11.11 6.81
C VAL A 325 16.62 12.01 7.49
N ALA A 326 16.88 12.38 8.74
CA ALA A 326 16.10 13.40 9.41
C ALA A 326 16.64 14.80 9.09
N LYS A 327 15.79 15.81 9.26
CA LYS A 327 16.22 17.21 9.26
C LYS A 327 17.25 17.44 10.38
N ALA A 328 18.12 18.43 10.21
CA ALA A 328 19.10 18.84 11.25
C ALA A 328 18.41 19.11 12.60
N GLY A 329 18.96 18.55 13.69
CA GLY A 329 18.39 18.59 15.04
C GLY A 329 17.25 17.62 15.29
N CYS A 330 17.02 16.69 14.35
CA CYS A 330 16.03 15.62 14.47
C CYS A 330 16.68 14.27 14.21
N VAL A 331 15.99 13.21 14.61
CA VAL A 331 16.32 11.81 14.32
C VAL A 331 15.13 11.09 13.69
N ILE A 332 15.39 10.02 12.94
CA ILE A 332 14.35 9.09 12.51
C ILE A 332 14.09 8.09 13.63
N VAL A 333 12.83 7.98 14.02
CA VAL A 333 12.35 6.95 14.95
C VAL A 333 11.36 6.07 14.21
N SER A 334 11.58 4.76 14.26
CA SER A 334 10.69 3.77 13.69
C SER A 334 10.05 2.94 14.79
N ALA A 335 8.74 2.74 14.71
CA ALA A 335 7.97 1.88 15.60
C ALA A 335 7.24 0.82 14.78
N ASP A 336 7.61 -0.45 14.98
CA ASP A 336 7.11 -1.60 14.21
C ASP A 336 6.33 -2.56 15.12
N TYR A 337 5.24 -3.11 14.59
CA TYR A 337 4.49 -4.16 15.29
C TYR A 337 5.17 -5.51 15.16
N SER A 338 5.58 -6.06 16.29
CA SER A 338 6.15 -7.40 16.32
C SER A 338 5.10 -8.47 16.02
N GLN A 339 5.25 -9.16 14.88
CA GLN A 339 4.46 -10.33 14.50
C GLN A 339 2.93 -10.08 14.51
N ILE A 340 2.49 -8.91 14.03
CA ILE A 340 1.07 -8.49 14.12
C ILE A 340 0.12 -9.52 13.50
N GLU A 341 0.46 -10.10 12.35
CA GLU A 341 -0.42 -11.04 11.67
C GLU A 341 -0.59 -12.36 12.45
N LEU A 342 0.46 -12.83 13.15
CA LEU A 342 0.36 -14.00 14.04
C LEU A 342 -0.49 -13.70 15.29
N ARG A 343 -0.35 -12.49 15.85
CA ARG A 343 -1.19 -12.05 16.98
C ARG A 343 -2.66 -11.93 16.58
N LEU A 344 -2.91 -11.39 15.40
CA LEU A 344 -4.26 -11.32 14.84
C LEU A 344 -4.83 -12.70 14.52
N MET A 345 -4.02 -13.64 14.02
CA MET A 345 -4.44 -15.03 13.85
C MET A 345 -4.80 -15.66 15.19
N ALA A 346 -4.02 -15.44 16.24
CA ALA A 346 -4.34 -15.92 17.59
C ALA A 346 -5.71 -15.39 18.07
N HIS A 347 -5.94 -14.09 17.87
CA HIS A 347 -7.20 -13.44 18.25
C HIS A 347 -8.40 -13.96 17.42
N LEU A 348 -8.28 -13.96 16.09
CA LEU A 348 -9.37 -14.36 15.18
C LEU A 348 -9.71 -15.85 15.30
N SER A 349 -8.73 -16.71 15.51
CA SER A 349 -8.92 -18.14 15.71
C SER A 349 -9.43 -18.52 17.11
N GLY A 350 -9.21 -17.64 18.10
CA GLY A 350 -9.46 -17.94 19.51
C GLY A 350 -8.65 -19.15 20.01
N ASP A 351 -7.53 -19.49 19.33
CA ASP A 351 -6.69 -20.61 19.73
C ASP A 351 -5.96 -20.31 21.04
N LYS A 352 -6.36 -21.05 22.09
CA LYS A 352 -5.87 -20.78 23.45
C LYS A 352 -4.36 -20.92 23.56
N ARG A 353 -3.75 -21.92 22.94
CA ARG A 353 -2.30 -22.16 23.04
C ARG A 353 -1.51 -21.04 22.36
N LEU A 354 -2.02 -20.56 21.23
CA LEU A 354 -1.39 -19.45 20.50
C LEU A 354 -1.54 -18.13 21.29
N ILE A 355 -2.70 -17.89 21.91
CA ILE A 355 -2.94 -16.74 22.79
C ILE A 355 -2.04 -16.80 24.01
N ASP A 356 -1.98 -17.95 24.71
CA ASP A 356 -1.17 -18.15 25.90
C ASP A 356 0.33 -17.90 25.60
N ALA A 357 0.84 -18.40 24.46
CA ALA A 357 2.23 -18.18 24.04
C ALA A 357 2.55 -16.68 23.87
N PHE A 358 1.65 -15.91 23.22
CA PHE A 358 1.83 -14.47 23.09
C PHE A 358 1.71 -13.71 24.41
N THR A 359 0.83 -14.15 25.31
CA THR A 359 0.62 -13.53 26.63
C THR A 359 1.83 -13.76 27.53
N ALA A 360 2.43 -14.95 27.45
CA ALA A 360 3.66 -15.29 28.18
C ALA A 360 4.92 -14.60 27.62
N GLY A 361 4.82 -14.00 26.42
CA GLY A 361 5.97 -13.40 25.73
C GLY A 361 6.90 -14.43 25.09
N ASP A 362 6.42 -15.65 24.87
CA ASP A 362 7.19 -16.74 24.29
C ASP A 362 7.52 -16.46 22.82
N ASP A 363 8.65 -17.01 22.37
CA ASP A 363 8.98 -17.06 20.95
C ASP A 363 8.12 -18.11 20.24
N VAL A 364 6.99 -17.68 19.64
CA VAL A 364 6.03 -18.57 18.97
C VAL A 364 6.71 -19.43 17.90
N HIS A 365 7.74 -18.94 17.21
CA HIS A 365 8.47 -19.73 16.22
C HIS A 365 9.31 -20.82 16.88
N ARG A 366 9.89 -20.53 18.04
CA ARG A 366 10.64 -21.51 18.81
C ARG A 366 9.70 -22.56 19.43
N ALA A 367 8.54 -22.13 19.95
CA ALA A 367 7.51 -23.04 20.45
C ALA A 367 6.98 -23.97 19.35
N THR A 368 6.66 -23.43 18.17
CA THR A 368 6.26 -24.25 17.01
C THR A 368 7.37 -25.22 16.58
N ALA A 369 8.64 -24.78 16.59
CA ALA A 369 9.76 -25.65 16.25
C ALA A 369 9.92 -26.82 17.23
N SER A 370 9.83 -26.55 18.53
CA SER A 370 9.86 -27.57 19.57
C SER A 370 8.84 -28.68 19.33
N GLU A 371 7.60 -28.29 19.02
CA GLU A 371 6.49 -29.22 18.80
C GLU A 371 6.62 -29.97 17.46
N VAL A 372 6.86 -29.25 16.36
CA VAL A 372 6.92 -29.85 15.01
C VAL A 372 8.13 -30.77 14.83
N PHE A 373 9.25 -30.46 15.47
CA PHE A 373 10.47 -31.29 15.38
C PHE A 373 10.65 -32.25 16.58
N GLY A 374 9.75 -32.20 17.57
CA GLY A 374 9.80 -33.08 18.74
C GLY A 374 11.05 -32.88 19.61
N VAL A 375 11.55 -31.65 19.73
CA VAL A 375 12.74 -31.30 20.51
C VAL A 375 12.37 -30.40 21.69
N ALA A 376 13.14 -30.43 22.75
CA ALA A 376 12.93 -29.52 23.88
C ALA A 376 13.11 -28.04 23.45
N LEU A 377 12.38 -27.13 24.09
CA LEU A 377 12.34 -25.71 23.70
C LEU A 377 13.74 -25.05 23.70
N ASP A 378 14.58 -25.41 24.67
CA ASP A 378 15.96 -24.94 24.81
C ASP A 378 16.92 -25.57 23.77
N ALA A 379 16.58 -26.77 23.27
CA ALA A 379 17.34 -27.49 22.26
C ALA A 379 16.99 -27.09 20.80
N VAL A 380 16.01 -26.22 20.60
CA VAL A 380 15.62 -25.73 19.28
C VAL A 380 16.77 -24.95 18.64
N THR A 381 17.24 -25.42 17.47
CA THR A 381 18.28 -24.76 16.69
C THR A 381 17.75 -23.53 15.94
N ASN A 382 18.63 -22.63 15.54
CA ASN A 382 18.27 -21.46 14.73
C ASN A 382 17.65 -21.87 13.39
N GLU A 383 18.11 -22.97 12.80
CA GLU A 383 17.57 -23.51 11.54
C GLU A 383 16.14 -24.04 11.74
N GLN A 384 15.89 -24.82 12.78
CA GLN A 384 14.55 -25.30 13.12
C GLN A 384 13.59 -24.12 13.42
N ARG A 385 14.05 -23.10 14.13
CA ARG A 385 13.29 -21.88 14.35
C ARG A 385 12.97 -21.15 13.02
N ARG A 386 13.93 -21.10 12.10
CA ARG A 386 13.73 -20.53 10.76
C ARG A 386 12.70 -21.33 9.96
N MET A 387 12.78 -22.66 9.98
CA MET A 387 11.78 -23.52 9.34
C MET A 387 10.40 -23.34 9.97
N ALA A 388 10.29 -23.30 11.28
CA ALA A 388 9.02 -23.05 11.98
C ALA A 388 8.43 -21.67 11.64
N LYS A 389 9.26 -20.65 11.41
CA LYS A 389 8.80 -19.36 10.90
C LYS A 389 8.14 -19.50 9.52
N VAL A 390 8.72 -20.29 8.61
CA VAL A 390 8.14 -20.57 7.29
C VAL A 390 6.83 -21.35 7.44
N ILE A 391 6.77 -22.32 8.36
CA ILE A 391 5.56 -23.11 8.65
C ILE A 391 4.46 -22.18 9.17
N ASN A 392 4.72 -21.40 10.22
CA ASN A 392 3.75 -20.49 10.83
C ASN A 392 3.14 -19.53 9.80
N PHE A 393 3.97 -18.80 9.06
CA PHE A 393 3.47 -17.86 8.07
C PHE A 393 2.84 -18.57 6.87
N GLY A 394 3.46 -19.65 6.38
CA GLY A 394 2.94 -20.42 5.25
C GLY A 394 1.54 -20.97 5.51
N LEU A 395 1.32 -21.57 6.67
CA LEU A 395 0.03 -22.18 7.01
C LEU A 395 -1.06 -21.13 7.28
N ILE A 396 -0.71 -20.02 7.96
CA ILE A 396 -1.63 -18.90 8.15
C ILE A 396 -2.12 -18.34 6.81
N TYR A 397 -1.24 -18.32 5.80
CA TYR A 397 -1.60 -17.91 4.45
C TYR A 397 -2.24 -19.02 3.59
N GLY A 398 -2.60 -20.13 4.19
CA GLY A 398 -3.26 -21.24 3.50
C GLY A 398 -2.36 -21.98 2.51
N MET A 399 -1.04 -22.01 2.75
CA MET A 399 -0.09 -22.72 1.91
C MET A 399 -0.40 -24.21 1.89
N SER A 400 -0.34 -24.82 0.69
CA SER A 400 -0.51 -26.27 0.55
C SER A 400 0.75 -27.04 0.95
N ALA A 401 0.62 -28.36 1.20
CA ALA A 401 1.76 -29.22 1.48
C ALA A 401 2.82 -29.19 0.37
N PHE A 402 2.42 -29.01 -0.90
CA PHE A 402 3.35 -28.82 -2.01
C PHE A 402 4.13 -27.50 -1.90
N GLY A 403 3.43 -26.41 -1.59
CA GLY A 403 4.07 -25.11 -1.37
C GLY A 403 5.03 -25.12 -0.19
N LEU A 404 4.63 -25.76 0.92
CA LEU A 404 5.46 -25.89 2.11
C LEU A 404 6.71 -26.74 1.84
N ALA A 405 6.57 -27.86 1.16
CA ALA A 405 7.67 -28.73 0.74
C ALA A 405 8.72 -27.96 -0.09
N LYS A 406 8.26 -27.20 -1.10
CA LYS A 406 9.12 -26.35 -1.94
C LYS A 406 9.86 -25.28 -1.13
N ASN A 407 9.19 -24.61 -0.20
CA ASN A 407 9.79 -23.54 0.60
C ASN A 407 10.80 -24.04 1.64
N LEU A 408 10.59 -25.24 2.17
CA LEU A 408 11.48 -25.86 3.16
C LEU A 408 12.58 -26.74 2.52
N GLY A 409 12.49 -27.04 1.22
CA GLY A 409 13.41 -27.97 0.56
C GLY A 409 13.26 -29.42 1.05
N ILE A 410 12.04 -29.85 1.42
CA ILE A 410 11.73 -31.18 1.94
C ILE A 410 10.75 -31.91 1.03
N ASP A 411 10.58 -33.22 1.24
CA ASP A 411 9.57 -33.99 0.54
C ASP A 411 8.13 -33.64 0.97
N ARG A 412 7.17 -33.93 0.09
CA ARG A 412 5.75 -33.61 0.31
C ARG A 412 5.13 -34.33 1.51
N THR A 413 5.61 -35.55 1.81
CA THR A 413 5.10 -36.35 2.93
C THR A 413 5.51 -35.73 4.25
N SER A 414 6.77 -35.31 4.38
CA SER A 414 7.28 -34.56 5.54
C SER A 414 6.56 -33.23 5.72
N ALA A 415 6.35 -32.48 4.63
CA ALA A 415 5.59 -31.24 4.68
C ALA A 415 4.14 -31.45 5.15
N LYS A 416 3.48 -32.51 4.68
CA LYS A 416 2.12 -32.87 5.12
C LYS A 416 2.10 -33.22 6.60
N ARG A 417 3.06 -34.02 7.09
CA ARG A 417 3.20 -34.33 8.51
C ARG A 417 3.33 -33.06 9.37
N TYR A 418 4.21 -32.13 8.98
CA TYR A 418 4.37 -30.86 9.70
C TYR A 418 3.08 -30.03 9.72
N MET A 419 2.31 -30.03 8.64
CA MET A 419 0.99 -29.38 8.61
C MET A 419 0.02 -30.04 9.58
N ASP A 420 -0.04 -31.36 9.60
CA ASP A 420 -0.97 -32.11 10.46
C ASP A 420 -0.60 -31.91 11.95
N GLU A 421 0.68 -31.93 12.30
CA GLU A 421 1.18 -31.62 13.64
C GLU A 421 0.86 -30.17 14.05
N TYR A 422 1.03 -29.20 13.14
CA TYR A 422 0.68 -27.81 13.38
C TYR A 422 -0.82 -27.64 13.68
N PHE A 423 -1.70 -28.21 12.88
CA PHE A 423 -3.16 -28.10 13.08
C PHE A 423 -3.66 -28.92 14.27
N ALA A 424 -2.99 -30.01 14.62
CA ALA A 424 -3.25 -30.72 15.86
C ALA A 424 -2.87 -29.88 17.09
N ARG A 425 -1.78 -29.11 16.98
CA ARG A 425 -1.32 -28.17 18.02
C ARG A 425 -2.23 -26.97 18.15
N TYR A 426 -2.66 -26.39 17.03
CA TYR A 426 -3.47 -25.17 16.94
C TYR A 426 -4.84 -25.44 16.26
N PRO A 427 -5.74 -26.22 16.91
CA PRO A 427 -7.02 -26.60 16.30
C PRO A 427 -7.95 -25.40 16.09
N GLY A 428 -7.78 -24.32 16.85
CA GLY A 428 -8.51 -23.07 16.64
C GLY A 428 -8.20 -22.44 15.30
N VAL A 429 -6.94 -22.50 14.86
CA VAL A 429 -6.51 -21.99 13.54
C VAL A 429 -7.19 -22.79 12.42
N ALA A 430 -7.24 -24.13 12.51
CA ALA A 430 -7.91 -24.96 11.51
C ALA A 430 -9.42 -24.63 11.40
N ARG A 431 -10.11 -24.47 12.54
CA ARG A 431 -11.53 -24.06 12.56
C ARG A 431 -11.75 -22.68 11.95
N TYR A 432 -10.90 -21.72 12.29
CA TYR A 432 -10.95 -20.38 11.70
C TYR A 432 -10.82 -20.41 10.18
N MET A 433 -9.85 -21.15 9.66
CA MET A 433 -9.63 -21.27 8.20
C MET A 433 -10.88 -21.83 7.49
N GLU A 434 -11.51 -22.84 8.06
CA GLU A 434 -12.73 -23.43 7.48
C GLU A 434 -13.90 -22.45 7.56
N THR A 435 -14.11 -21.77 8.70
CA THR A 435 -15.16 -20.77 8.87
C THR A 435 -14.99 -19.60 7.92
N ALA A 436 -13.76 -19.11 7.73
CA ALA A 436 -13.48 -18.03 6.80
C ALA A 436 -13.79 -18.41 5.34
N ARG A 437 -13.48 -19.64 4.92
CA ARG A 437 -13.85 -20.15 3.59
C ARG A 437 -15.38 -20.21 3.42
N GLN A 438 -16.08 -20.77 4.39
CA GLN A 438 -17.54 -20.89 4.36
C GLN A 438 -18.21 -19.51 4.29
N GLU A 439 -17.79 -18.56 5.14
CA GLU A 439 -18.31 -17.19 5.11
C GLU A 439 -18.07 -16.53 3.75
N ALA A 440 -16.88 -16.69 3.18
CA ALA A 440 -16.54 -16.14 1.87
C ALA A 440 -17.41 -16.74 0.74
N VAL A 441 -17.68 -18.04 0.76
CA VAL A 441 -18.55 -18.71 -0.23
C VAL A 441 -19.99 -18.24 -0.09
N GLU A 442 -20.52 -18.15 1.13
CA GLU A 442 -21.91 -17.75 1.39
C GLU A 442 -22.16 -16.26 1.07
N LYS A 443 -21.26 -15.37 1.52
CA LYS A 443 -21.47 -13.91 1.48
C LYS A 443 -20.75 -13.22 0.32
N GLY A 444 -19.77 -13.88 -0.29
CA GLY A 444 -18.88 -13.27 -1.29
C GLY A 444 -17.79 -12.37 -0.70
N PHE A 445 -17.69 -12.29 0.61
CA PHE A 445 -16.68 -11.50 1.33
C PHE A 445 -16.38 -12.12 2.71
N VAL A 446 -15.24 -11.74 3.27
CA VAL A 446 -14.87 -11.94 4.68
C VAL A 446 -14.72 -10.59 5.38
N ARG A 447 -14.53 -10.58 6.72
CA ARG A 447 -14.49 -9.34 7.50
C ARG A 447 -13.25 -9.23 8.35
N THR A 448 -12.81 -7.98 8.56
CA THR A 448 -11.84 -7.64 9.61
C THR A 448 -12.53 -7.61 10.99
N ILE A 449 -11.73 -7.49 12.05
CA ILE A 449 -12.22 -7.35 13.44
C ILE A 449 -13.21 -6.18 13.57
N TRP A 450 -13.02 -5.09 12.82
CA TRP A 450 -13.91 -3.92 12.84
C TRP A 450 -15.02 -3.96 11.78
N GLY A 451 -15.17 -5.09 11.06
CA GLY A 451 -16.27 -5.31 10.13
C GLY A 451 -16.03 -4.80 8.71
N ARG A 452 -14.79 -4.40 8.34
CA ARG A 452 -14.43 -4.09 6.96
C ARG A 452 -14.69 -5.31 6.09
N ARG A 453 -15.41 -5.13 4.98
CA ARG A 453 -15.72 -6.18 4.02
C ARG A 453 -14.60 -6.33 3.00
N LEU A 454 -14.06 -7.52 2.90
CA LEU A 454 -13.02 -7.89 1.96
C LEU A 454 -13.64 -8.84 0.93
N TRP A 455 -14.06 -8.27 -0.19
CA TRP A 455 -14.77 -8.96 -1.25
C TRP A 455 -13.83 -9.90 -2.02
N ILE A 456 -14.32 -11.09 -2.35
CA ILE A 456 -13.55 -12.13 -3.06
C ILE A 456 -14.42 -12.72 -4.19
N PRO A 457 -14.68 -11.95 -5.26
CA PRO A 457 -15.54 -12.38 -6.36
C PRO A 457 -15.00 -13.61 -7.12
N GLU A 458 -13.69 -13.83 -7.08
CA GLU A 458 -13.01 -14.95 -7.74
C GLU A 458 -13.40 -16.33 -7.20
N LEU A 459 -14.04 -16.42 -6.02
CA LEU A 459 -14.61 -17.67 -5.50
C LEU A 459 -15.67 -18.27 -6.44
N LYS A 460 -16.32 -17.43 -7.26
CA LYS A 460 -17.30 -17.86 -8.27
C LYS A 460 -16.66 -18.19 -9.63
N SER A 461 -15.34 -18.12 -9.76
CA SER A 461 -14.65 -18.39 -11.02
C SER A 461 -14.85 -19.86 -11.46
N PRO A 462 -15.13 -20.14 -12.74
CA PRO A 462 -15.15 -21.50 -13.28
C PRO A 462 -13.77 -22.16 -13.26
N ASN A 463 -12.69 -21.37 -13.18
CA ASN A 463 -11.30 -21.87 -13.15
C ASN A 463 -10.93 -22.34 -11.74
N ALA A 464 -10.66 -23.63 -11.57
CA ALA A 464 -10.29 -24.23 -10.29
C ALA A 464 -9.03 -23.64 -9.65
N ARG A 465 -8.04 -23.20 -10.45
CA ARG A 465 -6.82 -22.57 -9.92
C ARG A 465 -7.13 -21.18 -9.34
N VAL A 466 -8.00 -20.42 -10.00
CA VAL A 466 -8.45 -19.10 -9.53
C VAL A 466 -9.26 -19.27 -8.24
N ARG A 467 -10.19 -20.23 -8.19
CA ARG A 467 -10.94 -20.53 -6.95
C ARG A 467 -10.03 -20.93 -5.79
N ALA A 468 -9.08 -21.83 -6.01
CA ALA A 468 -8.13 -22.23 -4.97
C ALA A 468 -7.26 -21.06 -4.46
N ALA A 469 -6.91 -20.10 -5.32
CA ALA A 469 -6.25 -18.88 -4.91
C ALA A 469 -7.18 -17.97 -4.09
N ALA A 470 -8.45 -17.84 -4.50
CA ALA A 470 -9.47 -17.07 -3.80
C ALA A 470 -9.79 -17.65 -2.41
N GLU A 471 -9.84 -18.96 -2.25
CA GLU A 471 -10.00 -19.63 -0.94
C GLU A 471 -8.84 -19.30 0.02
N ARG A 472 -7.60 -19.28 -0.48
CA ARG A 472 -6.44 -18.82 0.33
C ARG A 472 -6.53 -17.35 0.68
N ALA A 473 -6.99 -16.52 -0.26
CA ALA A 473 -7.23 -15.11 -0.01
C ALA A 473 -8.29 -14.90 1.08
N ALA A 474 -9.35 -15.71 1.10
CA ALA A 474 -10.41 -15.66 2.12
C ALA A 474 -9.89 -15.91 3.54
N ILE A 475 -8.91 -16.81 3.70
CA ILE A 475 -8.30 -17.10 4.99
C ILE A 475 -7.42 -15.92 5.46
N ASN A 476 -6.65 -15.37 4.54
CA ASN A 476 -5.63 -14.37 4.85
C ASN A 476 -6.19 -12.94 4.92
N ALA A 477 -7.21 -12.62 4.14
CA ALA A 477 -7.76 -11.28 4.05
C ALA A 477 -8.21 -10.69 5.39
N PRO A 478 -8.91 -11.42 6.31
CA PRO A 478 -9.26 -10.89 7.62
C PRO A 478 -8.04 -10.52 8.47
N VAL A 479 -6.97 -11.28 8.39
CA VAL A 479 -5.72 -11.05 9.15
C VAL A 479 -5.02 -9.80 8.61
N GLN A 480 -4.77 -9.75 7.31
CA GLN A 480 -4.14 -8.59 6.66
C GLN A 480 -4.96 -7.31 6.79
N GLY A 481 -6.27 -7.41 6.58
CA GLY A 481 -7.16 -6.26 6.70
C GLY A 481 -7.26 -5.75 8.13
N SER A 482 -7.29 -6.65 9.13
CA SER A 482 -7.27 -6.25 10.54
C SER A 482 -5.93 -5.60 10.92
N ALA A 483 -4.80 -6.07 10.38
CA ALA A 483 -3.50 -5.40 10.56
C ALA A 483 -3.53 -3.97 9.99
N ALA A 484 -4.09 -3.79 8.80
CA ALA A 484 -4.26 -2.47 8.21
C ALA A 484 -5.15 -1.54 9.06
N ASP A 485 -6.23 -2.07 9.63
CA ASP A 485 -7.12 -1.32 10.51
C ASP A 485 -6.40 -0.93 11.84
N VAL A 486 -5.58 -1.84 12.43
CA VAL A 486 -4.75 -1.53 13.61
C VAL A 486 -3.80 -0.37 13.31
N ILE A 487 -3.05 -0.43 12.21
CA ILE A 487 -2.12 0.63 11.80
C ILE A 487 -2.84 1.96 11.61
N LYS A 488 -3.99 1.98 10.97
CA LYS A 488 -4.79 3.20 10.77
C LYS A 488 -5.25 3.81 12.10
N ARG A 489 -5.68 2.99 13.04
CA ARG A 489 -6.04 3.44 14.40
C ARG A 489 -4.83 4.01 15.13
N ALA A 490 -3.68 3.36 15.04
CA ALA A 490 -2.43 3.84 15.61
C ALA A 490 -2.02 5.20 15.02
N MET A 491 -2.13 5.37 13.70
CA MET A 491 -1.86 6.64 13.03
C MET A 491 -2.75 7.77 13.56
N ILE A 492 -4.05 7.52 13.73
CA ILE A 492 -4.99 8.50 14.29
C ILE A 492 -4.63 8.85 15.74
N ALA A 493 -4.37 7.84 16.58
CA ALA A 493 -4.06 8.03 17.98
C ALA A 493 -2.75 8.82 18.18
N VAL A 494 -1.73 8.48 17.41
CA VAL A 494 -0.43 9.15 17.46
C VAL A 494 -0.52 10.59 16.94
N ASP A 495 -1.20 10.84 15.83
CA ASP A 495 -1.37 12.21 15.29
C ASP A 495 -2.15 13.08 16.29
N ALA A 496 -3.22 12.54 16.88
CA ALA A 496 -3.99 13.25 17.90
C ALA A 496 -3.14 13.57 19.13
N TRP A 497 -2.29 12.64 19.58
CA TRP A 497 -1.37 12.87 20.68
C TRP A 497 -0.32 13.94 20.35
N ILE A 498 0.33 13.87 19.18
CA ILE A 498 1.30 14.87 18.72
C ILE A 498 0.68 16.28 18.76
N ARG A 499 -0.54 16.42 18.24
CA ARG A 499 -1.26 17.69 18.22
C ARG A 499 -1.63 18.19 19.61
N LYS A 500 -2.16 17.28 20.46
CA LYS A 500 -2.57 17.60 21.84
C LYS A 500 -1.39 18.08 22.67
N GLU A 501 -0.26 17.40 22.57
CA GLU A 501 0.96 17.72 23.29
C GLU A 501 1.78 18.84 22.63
N LYS A 502 1.32 19.37 21.50
CA LYS A 502 1.97 20.43 20.70
C LYS A 502 3.43 20.10 20.36
N LEU A 503 3.71 18.84 20.04
CA LEU A 503 5.04 18.38 19.67
C LEU A 503 5.43 18.85 18.27
N LYS A 504 6.73 19.00 18.07
CA LYS A 504 7.33 19.25 16.74
C LYS A 504 7.56 17.95 15.96
N THR A 505 7.51 16.80 16.63
CA THR A 505 7.54 15.47 16.03
C THR A 505 6.56 15.37 14.86
N ARG A 506 6.95 14.70 13.78
CA ARG A 506 6.14 14.47 12.57
C ARG A 506 6.06 12.99 12.26
N LEU A 507 4.85 12.48 12.00
CA LEU A 507 4.67 11.20 11.34
C LEU A 507 4.95 11.41 9.84
N ILE A 508 5.93 10.72 9.28
CA ILE A 508 6.41 10.97 7.91
C ILE A 508 6.13 9.82 6.95
N LEU A 509 6.17 8.57 7.42
CA LEU A 509 5.87 7.39 6.60
C LEU A 509 5.11 6.33 7.39
N GLN A 510 4.34 5.55 6.66
CA GLN A 510 3.80 4.26 7.07
C GLN A 510 4.31 3.21 6.08
N VAL A 511 5.02 2.18 6.55
CA VAL A 511 5.65 1.13 5.74
C VAL A 511 5.30 -0.23 6.33
N HIS A 512 4.53 -1.06 5.61
CA HIS A 512 4.06 -2.35 6.11
C HIS A 512 3.35 -2.24 7.48
N ASP A 513 3.99 -2.70 8.55
CA ASP A 513 3.48 -2.69 9.93
C ASP A 513 4.23 -1.66 10.80
N GLU A 514 4.90 -0.70 10.17
CA GLU A 514 5.82 0.28 10.77
C GLU A 514 5.28 1.70 10.60
N LEU A 515 5.40 2.52 11.65
CA LEU A 515 5.23 3.97 11.60
C LEU A 515 6.60 4.64 11.76
N VAL A 516 6.92 5.57 10.87
CA VAL A 516 8.21 6.28 10.85
C VAL A 516 7.99 7.74 11.17
N PHE A 517 8.76 8.24 12.13
CA PHE A 517 8.69 9.59 12.66
C PHE A 517 9.98 10.34 12.43
N GLU A 518 9.87 11.64 12.17
CA GLU A 518 10.95 12.61 12.33
C GLU A 518 10.76 13.30 13.67
N VAL A 519 11.72 13.12 14.58
CA VAL A 519 11.61 13.50 15.99
C VAL A 519 12.72 14.45 16.37
N PRO A 520 12.44 15.67 16.88
CA PRO A 520 13.44 16.51 17.50
C PRO A 520 14.16 15.80 18.65
N GLU A 521 15.46 16.07 18.82
CA GLU A 521 16.28 15.39 19.81
C GLU A 521 15.73 15.54 21.26
N ASP A 522 15.13 16.68 21.57
CA ASP A 522 14.50 16.96 22.86
C ASP A 522 13.15 16.27 23.09
N GLU A 523 12.55 15.67 22.07
CA GLU A 523 11.27 14.95 22.15
C GLU A 523 11.42 13.41 22.11
N ILE A 524 12.64 12.87 21.92
CA ILE A 524 12.91 11.44 21.70
C ILE A 524 12.32 10.57 22.83
N ASP A 525 12.58 10.91 24.07
CA ASP A 525 12.16 10.10 25.22
C ASP A 525 10.62 10.06 25.35
N ARG A 526 9.97 11.19 25.06
CA ARG A 526 8.50 11.28 25.03
C ARG A 526 7.91 10.37 23.95
N VAL A 527 8.51 10.36 22.75
CA VAL A 527 8.05 9.52 21.63
C VAL A 527 8.29 8.04 21.92
N LYS A 528 9.46 7.68 22.49
CA LYS A 528 9.78 6.29 22.87
C LYS A 528 8.84 5.74 23.94
N GLU A 529 8.38 6.56 24.88
CA GLU A 529 7.44 6.15 25.92
C GLU A 529 6.00 6.06 25.39
N ALA A 530 5.53 7.12 24.72
CA ALA A 530 4.13 7.21 24.30
C ALA A 530 3.83 6.38 23.03
N GLY A 531 4.77 6.29 22.09
CA GLY A 531 4.57 5.63 20.81
C GLY A 531 4.10 4.18 20.94
N PRO A 532 4.84 3.29 21.63
CA PRO A 532 4.41 1.90 21.80
C PRO A 532 3.06 1.76 22.51
N ARG A 533 2.79 2.60 23.51
CA ARG A 533 1.52 2.60 24.26
C ARG A 533 0.34 2.99 23.35
N LEU A 534 0.51 4.04 22.53
CA LEU A 534 -0.54 4.51 21.61
C LEU A 534 -0.78 3.51 20.47
N MET A 535 0.26 2.81 20.05
CA MET A 535 0.15 1.76 19.02
C MET A 535 -0.46 0.48 19.58
N ALA A 536 -0.26 0.16 20.86
CA ALA A 536 -0.85 -1.04 21.48
C ALA A 536 -2.34 -0.87 21.79
N GLY A 537 -2.87 0.32 21.77
CA GLY A 537 -4.29 0.55 21.88
C GLY A 537 -4.88 1.12 22.98
#